data_5a7a0a63756c31426763fd4e5aa1740f
#
_entry.id   5a7a0a63756c31426763fd4e5aa1740f
#
_cell.length_a   1.000
_cell.length_b   1.000
_cell.length_c   1.000
_cell.angle_alpha   90.00
_cell.angle_beta   90.00
_cell.angle_gamma   90.00
#
_symmetry.space_group_name_H-M   'P 1'
#
loop_
_entity.id
_entity.type
_entity.pdbx_description
1 polymer ?
#
loop_
_entity_poly.entity_id
_entity_poly.type
_entity_poly.pdbx_seq_one_letter_code
_entity_poly.pdbx_strand_id
1 'polypeptide(L)'
;MRLVVTVVTVVALVATYLTWLAGRLDRLHGRVEAARASLDAHLVRRSAAAGDLGAYAAGHGLCPAGYADALAAAAAAARVAGGEDREAVENDLSRALRGVLATVGSAGEVDAELHRVLAELDGTSTRVALARRFYNDAVRDTRAFRSRRVARWLRLAGHAPLPAYFEIDDTPLVVSAR
;
A
#
# COMPACT_ATOMS: atom_id res chain seq x y z
N MET A 1 -36.79 45.41 -0.75
CA MET A 1 -35.34 45.57 -0.97
C MET A 1 -34.48 44.80 0.03
N ARG A 2 -34.66 45.00 1.36
CA ARG A 2 -33.87 44.28 2.40
C ARG A 2 -33.98 42.75 2.30
N LEU A 3 -35.19 42.21 2.14
CA LEU A 3 -35.42 40.76 2.03
C LEU A 3 -34.69 40.14 0.81
N VAL A 4 -34.71 40.78 -0.34
CA VAL A 4 -34.01 40.32 -1.56
C VAL A 4 -32.51 40.33 -1.32
N VAL A 5 -31.94 41.36 -0.74
CA VAL A 5 -30.50 41.43 -0.39
C VAL A 5 -30.13 40.30 0.58
N THR A 6 -30.92 40.06 1.61
CA THR A 6 -30.69 38.98 2.57
C THR A 6 -30.69 37.61 1.87
N VAL A 7 -31.69 37.33 1.04
CA VAL A 7 -31.77 36.05 0.28
C VAL A 7 -30.59 35.89 -0.64
N VAL A 8 -30.21 36.90 -1.40
CA VAL A 8 -29.04 36.83 -2.30
C VAL A 8 -27.76 36.57 -1.52
N THR A 9 -27.57 37.26 -0.38
CA THR A 9 -26.39 37.03 0.48
C THR A 9 -26.34 35.62 1.02
N VAL A 10 -27.45 35.08 1.51
CA VAL A 10 -27.51 33.69 2.01
C VAL A 10 -27.20 32.69 0.91
N VAL A 11 -27.78 32.86 -0.29
CA VAL A 11 -27.51 31.99 -1.44
C VAL A 11 -26.04 32.04 -1.83
N ALA A 12 -25.41 33.21 -1.89
CA ALA A 12 -24.00 33.36 -2.20
C ALA A 12 -23.11 32.67 -1.16
N LEU A 13 -23.39 32.82 0.12
CA LEU A 13 -22.67 32.14 1.21
C LEU A 13 -22.79 30.62 1.13
N VAL A 14 -23.99 30.11 0.88
CA VAL A 14 -24.23 28.67 0.70
C VAL A 14 -23.48 28.15 -0.51
N ALA A 15 -23.55 28.82 -1.64
CA ALA A 15 -22.83 28.44 -2.87
C ALA A 15 -21.30 28.41 -2.65
N THR A 16 -20.74 29.43 -1.99
CA THR A 16 -19.32 29.49 -1.65
C THR A 16 -18.92 28.33 -0.72
N TYR A 17 -19.73 28.04 0.30
CA TYR A 17 -19.50 26.93 1.21
C TYR A 17 -19.53 25.57 0.49
N LEU A 18 -20.48 25.35 -0.42
CA LEU A 18 -20.59 24.12 -1.20
C LEU A 18 -19.40 23.94 -2.13
N THR A 19 -18.96 24.99 -2.80
CA THR A 19 -17.77 24.95 -3.67
C THR A 19 -16.52 24.62 -2.87
N TRP A 20 -16.34 25.23 -1.70
CA TRP A 20 -15.23 24.92 -0.81
C TRP A 20 -15.26 23.45 -0.35
N LEU A 21 -16.46 22.94 0.00
CA LEU A 21 -16.66 21.56 0.45
C LEU A 21 -16.36 20.55 -0.65
N ALA A 22 -16.81 20.81 -1.89
CA ALA A 22 -16.51 19.99 -3.07
C ALA A 22 -15.00 19.96 -3.34
N GLY A 23 -14.34 21.11 -3.39
CA GLY A 23 -12.90 21.17 -3.59
C GLY A 23 -12.09 20.51 -2.46
N ARG A 24 -12.62 20.44 -1.23
CA ARG A 24 -12.00 19.67 -0.14
C ARG A 24 -12.12 18.16 -0.41
N LEU A 25 -13.26 17.70 -0.90
CA LEU A 25 -13.47 16.29 -1.24
C LEU A 25 -12.57 15.84 -2.38
N ASP A 26 -12.43 16.67 -3.43
CA ASP A 26 -11.55 16.39 -4.56
C ASP A 26 -10.09 16.24 -4.11
N ARG A 27 -9.63 17.12 -3.21
CA ARG A 27 -8.28 17.01 -2.63
C ARG A 27 -8.09 15.73 -1.82
N LEU A 28 -9.13 15.25 -1.10
CA LEU A 28 -9.06 14.00 -0.35
C LEU A 28 -9.00 12.80 -1.30
N HIS A 29 -9.78 12.78 -2.37
CA HIS A 29 -9.71 11.73 -3.39
C HIS A 29 -8.33 11.72 -4.06
N GLY A 30 -7.82 12.87 -4.51
CA GLY A 30 -6.48 12.95 -5.08
C GLY A 30 -5.37 12.47 -4.14
N ARG A 31 -5.51 12.70 -2.81
CA ARG A 31 -4.57 12.14 -1.81
C ARG A 31 -4.63 10.61 -1.74
N VAL A 32 -5.84 10.04 -1.78
CA VAL A 32 -6.00 8.57 -1.79
C VAL A 32 -5.39 7.95 -3.04
N GLU A 33 -5.65 8.54 -4.21
CA GLU A 33 -5.09 8.07 -5.49
C GLU A 33 -3.56 8.17 -5.52
N ALA A 34 -2.99 9.29 -5.09
CA ALA A 34 -1.54 9.48 -5.02
C ALA A 34 -0.88 8.50 -4.02
N ALA A 35 -1.49 8.29 -2.85
CA ALA A 35 -1.00 7.35 -1.86
C ALA A 35 -1.12 5.89 -2.36
N ARG A 36 -2.18 5.55 -3.10
CA ARG A 36 -2.34 4.25 -3.74
C ARG A 36 -1.25 3.99 -4.78
N ALA A 37 -1.01 4.94 -5.68
CA ALA A 37 0.04 4.82 -6.69
C ALA A 37 1.44 4.67 -6.06
N SER A 38 1.71 5.39 -4.97
CA SER A 38 2.95 5.26 -4.21
C SER A 38 3.09 3.86 -3.59
N LEU A 39 2.03 3.35 -2.96
CA LEU A 39 2.00 2.01 -2.38
C LEU A 39 2.25 0.95 -3.44
N ASP A 40 1.54 1.01 -4.57
CA ASP A 40 1.70 0.07 -5.68
C ASP A 40 3.14 0.05 -6.23
N ALA A 41 3.77 1.22 -6.35
CA ALA A 41 5.17 1.32 -6.78
C ALA A 41 6.14 0.65 -5.78
N HIS A 42 5.89 0.76 -4.48
CA HIS A 42 6.70 0.10 -3.44
C HIS A 42 6.45 -1.41 -3.39
N LEU A 43 5.23 -1.88 -3.60
CA LEU A 43 4.89 -3.29 -3.69
C LEU A 43 5.62 -3.96 -4.88
N VAL A 44 5.65 -3.31 -6.04
CA VAL A 44 6.40 -3.80 -7.21
C VAL A 44 7.91 -3.88 -6.92
N ARG A 45 8.48 -2.90 -6.23
CA ARG A 45 9.90 -2.94 -5.84
C ARG A 45 10.18 -4.06 -4.84
N ARG A 46 9.30 -4.28 -3.86
CA ARG A 46 9.43 -5.39 -2.91
C ARG A 46 9.39 -6.74 -3.62
N SER A 47 8.48 -6.92 -4.58
CA SER A 47 8.40 -8.16 -5.36
C SER A 47 9.66 -8.41 -6.21
N ALA A 48 10.29 -7.36 -6.74
CA ALA A 48 11.56 -7.47 -7.44
C ALA A 48 12.69 -7.92 -6.49
N ALA A 49 12.86 -7.24 -5.34
CA ALA A 49 13.87 -7.62 -4.34
C ALA A 49 13.66 -9.04 -3.78
N ALA A 50 12.39 -9.47 -3.64
CA ALA A 50 12.07 -10.84 -3.27
C ALA A 50 12.50 -11.85 -4.34
N GLY A 51 12.32 -11.53 -5.62
CA GLY A 51 12.80 -12.34 -6.75
C GLY A 51 14.33 -12.46 -6.76
N ASP A 52 15.02 -11.35 -6.49
CA ASP A 52 16.51 -11.34 -6.42
C ASP A 52 17.00 -12.23 -5.27
N LEU A 53 16.36 -12.20 -4.10
CA LEU A 53 16.67 -13.11 -2.99
C LEU A 53 16.42 -14.56 -3.38
N GLY A 54 15.31 -14.88 -4.04
CA GLY A 54 15.00 -16.23 -4.50
C GLY A 54 16.04 -16.77 -5.48
N ALA A 55 16.42 -15.95 -6.45
CA ALA A 55 17.45 -16.31 -7.44
C ALA A 55 18.83 -16.51 -6.78
N TYR A 56 19.21 -15.64 -5.86
CA TYR A 56 20.45 -15.77 -5.10
C TYR A 56 20.46 -17.06 -4.27
N ALA A 57 19.39 -17.30 -3.49
CA ALA A 57 19.29 -18.48 -2.65
C ALA A 57 19.33 -19.81 -3.44
N ALA A 58 18.67 -19.83 -4.60
CA ALA A 58 18.71 -20.99 -5.50
C ALA A 58 20.13 -21.23 -6.07
N GLY A 59 20.79 -20.17 -6.57
CA GLY A 59 22.13 -20.25 -7.19
C GLY A 59 23.22 -20.68 -6.23
N HIS A 60 23.07 -20.42 -4.92
CA HIS A 60 24.04 -20.77 -3.89
C HIS A 60 23.62 -21.95 -3.01
N GLY A 61 22.48 -22.58 -3.29
CA GLY A 61 21.99 -23.74 -2.53
C GLY A 61 21.66 -23.43 -1.07
N LEU A 62 21.27 -22.15 -0.76
CA LEU A 62 20.98 -21.69 0.59
C LEU A 62 19.60 -22.13 1.11
N CYS A 63 18.75 -22.64 0.22
CA CYS A 63 17.44 -23.18 0.57
C CYS A 63 17.08 -24.36 -0.33
N PRO A 64 16.18 -25.27 0.11
CA PRO A 64 15.63 -26.29 -0.77
C PRO A 64 14.98 -25.68 -2.01
N ALA A 65 15.13 -26.31 -3.18
CA ALA A 65 14.64 -25.80 -4.46
C ALA A 65 13.15 -25.40 -4.42
N GLY A 66 12.30 -26.16 -3.75
CA GLY A 66 10.88 -25.84 -3.61
C GLY A 66 10.58 -24.50 -2.90
N TYR A 67 11.45 -24.03 -2.00
CA TYR A 67 11.29 -22.70 -1.36
C TYR A 67 11.68 -21.59 -2.32
N ALA A 68 12.77 -21.75 -3.08
CA ALA A 68 13.18 -20.76 -4.08
C ALA A 68 12.15 -20.64 -5.20
N ASP A 69 11.63 -21.77 -5.69
CA ASP A 69 10.60 -21.80 -6.73
C ASP A 69 9.29 -21.16 -6.25
N ALA A 70 8.87 -21.46 -5.02
CA ALA A 70 7.69 -20.85 -4.42
C ALA A 70 7.84 -19.33 -4.27
N LEU A 71 9.03 -18.86 -3.86
CA LEU A 71 9.31 -17.42 -3.76
C LEU A 71 9.32 -16.76 -5.15
N ALA A 72 9.94 -17.39 -6.14
CA ALA A 72 9.96 -16.87 -7.50
C ALA A 72 8.54 -16.76 -8.09
N ALA A 73 7.71 -17.78 -7.89
CA ALA A 73 6.31 -17.79 -8.34
C ALA A 73 5.48 -16.70 -7.63
N ALA A 74 5.61 -16.57 -6.30
CA ALA A 74 4.91 -15.55 -5.52
C ALA A 74 5.36 -14.13 -5.91
N ALA A 75 6.65 -13.90 -6.13
CA ALA A 75 7.20 -12.62 -6.58
C ALA A 75 6.70 -12.25 -7.99
N ALA A 76 6.62 -13.22 -8.91
CA ALA A 76 6.08 -13.01 -10.25
C ALA A 76 4.58 -12.67 -10.19
N ALA A 77 3.80 -13.39 -9.40
CA ALA A 77 2.39 -13.13 -9.19
C ALA A 77 2.16 -11.71 -8.58
N ALA A 78 2.92 -11.35 -7.55
CA ALA A 78 2.83 -10.04 -6.90
C ALA A 78 3.17 -8.87 -7.83
N ARG A 79 4.03 -9.09 -8.83
CA ARG A 79 4.40 -8.05 -9.82
C ARG A 79 3.26 -7.65 -10.73
N VAL A 80 2.36 -8.57 -11.06
CA VAL A 80 1.25 -8.37 -11.99
C VAL A 80 -0.11 -8.27 -11.31
N ALA A 81 -0.19 -8.61 -10.03
CA ALA A 81 -1.43 -8.57 -9.27
C ALA A 81 -2.01 -7.15 -9.20
N GLY A 82 -3.34 -7.06 -9.27
CA GLY A 82 -4.09 -5.81 -9.14
C GLY A 82 -5.49 -6.09 -8.60
N GLY A 83 -6.25 -5.02 -8.35
CA GLY A 83 -7.63 -5.15 -7.90
C GLY A 83 -7.77 -5.80 -6.51
N GLU A 84 -8.79 -6.65 -6.39
CA GLU A 84 -9.19 -7.30 -5.13
C GLU A 84 -8.21 -8.40 -4.68
N ASP A 85 -7.53 -9.05 -5.62
CA ASP A 85 -6.60 -10.15 -5.30
C ASP A 85 -5.24 -9.67 -4.77
N ARG A 86 -4.97 -8.35 -4.85
CA ARG A 86 -3.67 -7.78 -4.49
C ARG A 86 -3.22 -8.14 -3.08
N GLU A 87 -4.10 -8.02 -2.10
CA GLU A 87 -3.78 -8.30 -0.70
C GLU A 87 -3.43 -9.78 -0.48
N ALA A 88 -4.20 -10.69 -1.07
CA ALA A 88 -3.97 -12.12 -0.97
C ALA A 88 -2.60 -12.50 -1.55
N VAL A 89 -2.28 -12.00 -2.74
CA VAL A 89 -1.00 -12.27 -3.42
C VAL A 89 0.19 -11.69 -2.65
N GLU A 90 0.04 -10.49 -2.07
CA GLU A 90 1.10 -9.89 -1.24
C GLU A 90 1.31 -10.67 0.08
N ASN A 91 0.25 -11.24 0.65
CA ASN A 91 0.35 -12.12 1.81
C ASN A 91 1.03 -13.45 1.47
N ASP A 92 0.78 -14.00 0.28
CA ASP A 92 1.47 -15.18 -0.22
C ASP A 92 2.97 -14.92 -0.42
N LEU A 93 3.32 -13.76 -0.99
CA LEU A 93 4.71 -13.31 -1.09
C LEU A 93 5.38 -13.19 0.29
N SER A 94 4.69 -12.59 1.26
CA SER A 94 5.21 -12.47 2.64
C SER A 94 5.45 -13.84 3.29
N ARG A 95 4.60 -14.82 3.00
CA ARG A 95 4.73 -16.20 3.49
C ARG A 95 5.91 -16.93 2.85
N ALA A 96 6.06 -16.82 1.52
CA ALA A 96 7.16 -17.41 0.79
C ALA A 96 8.52 -16.80 1.21
N LEU A 97 8.58 -15.48 1.41
CA LEU A 97 9.75 -14.78 1.93
C LEU A 97 10.18 -15.33 3.30
N ARG A 98 9.26 -15.48 4.24
CA ARG A 98 9.58 -16.06 5.56
C ARG A 98 10.14 -17.48 5.45
N GLY A 99 9.61 -18.28 4.53
CA GLY A 99 10.13 -19.63 4.27
C GLY A 99 11.59 -19.64 3.85
N VAL A 100 11.96 -18.80 2.88
CA VAL A 100 13.36 -18.68 2.41
C VAL A 100 14.26 -18.07 3.49
N LEU A 101 13.84 -17.00 4.16
CA LEU A 101 14.64 -16.34 5.19
C LEU A 101 14.95 -17.25 6.40
N ALA A 102 14.01 -18.14 6.77
CA ALA A 102 14.24 -19.10 7.83
C ALA A 102 15.37 -20.11 7.47
N THR A 103 15.52 -20.46 6.19
CA THR A 103 16.59 -21.35 5.74
C THR A 103 17.92 -20.61 5.54
N VAL A 104 17.88 -19.42 4.95
CA VAL A 104 19.07 -18.59 4.74
C VAL A 104 19.71 -18.18 6.06
N GLY A 105 18.92 -17.82 7.08
CA GLY A 105 19.44 -17.47 8.42
C GLY A 105 20.13 -18.62 9.15
N SER A 106 19.97 -19.87 8.71
CA SER A 106 20.63 -21.05 9.27
C SER A 106 21.81 -21.54 8.44
N ALA A 107 22.06 -20.96 7.24
CA ALA A 107 23.05 -21.47 6.27
C ALA A 107 24.51 -21.06 6.55
N GLY A 108 24.80 -20.30 7.58
CA GLY A 108 26.17 -19.96 7.99
C GLY A 108 26.66 -18.59 7.49
N GLU A 109 27.80 -18.51 6.83
CA GLU A 109 28.47 -17.26 6.48
C GLU A 109 27.68 -16.45 5.44
N VAL A 110 27.34 -15.22 5.78
CA VAL A 110 26.67 -14.26 4.90
C VAL A 110 27.73 -13.49 4.11
N ASP A 111 27.82 -13.71 2.82
CA ASP A 111 28.72 -12.94 1.98
C ASP A 111 28.21 -11.51 1.72
N ALA A 112 29.05 -10.67 1.12
CA ALA A 112 28.72 -9.26 0.86
C ALA A 112 27.52 -9.09 -0.09
N GLU A 113 27.34 -10.02 -1.03
CA GLU A 113 26.23 -9.96 -2.00
C GLU A 113 24.91 -10.34 -1.34
N LEU A 114 24.87 -11.39 -0.53
CA LEU A 114 23.69 -11.76 0.26
C LEU A 114 23.29 -10.61 1.20
N HIS A 115 24.31 -9.99 1.83
CA HIS A 115 24.04 -8.83 2.72
C HIS A 115 23.37 -7.69 1.96
N ARG A 116 23.83 -7.39 0.73
CA ARG A 116 23.23 -6.38 -0.14
C ARG A 116 21.78 -6.71 -0.51
N VAL A 117 21.51 -7.97 -0.92
CA VAL A 117 20.17 -8.43 -1.30
C VAL A 117 19.19 -8.34 -0.10
N LEU A 118 19.64 -8.78 1.07
CA LEU A 118 18.85 -8.72 2.30
C LEU A 118 18.56 -7.27 2.72
N ALA A 119 19.54 -6.38 2.62
CA ALA A 119 19.38 -4.97 2.93
C ALA A 119 18.40 -4.27 1.98
N GLU A 120 18.44 -4.59 0.69
CA GLU A 120 17.47 -4.06 -0.29
C GLU A 120 16.05 -4.57 0.00
N LEU A 121 15.89 -5.86 0.32
CA LEU A 121 14.59 -6.43 0.70
C LEU A 121 14.02 -5.78 1.97
N ASP A 122 14.83 -5.59 3.00
CA ASP A 122 14.43 -4.92 4.24
C ASP A 122 14.03 -3.47 3.98
N GLY A 123 14.84 -2.75 3.23
CA GLY A 123 14.57 -1.36 2.84
C GLY A 123 13.28 -1.22 2.04
N THR A 124 13.01 -2.11 1.07
CA THR A 124 11.76 -2.08 0.29
C THR A 124 10.56 -2.47 1.15
N SER A 125 10.69 -3.46 2.02
CA SER A 125 9.63 -3.90 2.95
C SER A 125 9.24 -2.78 3.93
N THR A 126 10.21 -2.08 4.48
CA THR A 126 9.99 -0.91 5.35
C THR A 126 9.23 0.20 4.61
N ARG A 127 9.59 0.48 3.34
CA ARG A 127 8.89 1.49 2.52
C ARG A 127 7.46 1.07 2.21
N VAL A 128 7.19 -0.23 1.99
CA VAL A 128 5.83 -0.75 1.82
C VAL A 128 5.00 -0.53 3.07
N ALA A 129 5.52 -0.88 4.26
CA ALA A 129 4.82 -0.68 5.52
C ALA A 129 4.47 0.80 5.75
N LEU A 130 5.40 1.71 5.43
CA LEU A 130 5.18 3.15 5.54
C LEU A 130 4.13 3.65 4.53
N ALA A 131 4.24 3.25 3.26
CA ALA A 131 3.32 3.65 2.20
C ALA A 131 1.90 3.14 2.48
N ARG A 132 1.75 1.91 3.01
CA ARG A 132 0.47 1.35 3.45
C ARG A 132 -0.18 2.19 4.55
N ARG A 133 0.61 2.62 5.55
CA ARG A 133 0.10 3.51 6.61
C ARG A 133 -0.40 4.84 6.05
N PHE A 134 0.36 5.48 5.16
CA PHE A 134 -0.07 6.72 4.51
C PHE A 134 -1.32 6.54 3.66
N TYR A 135 -1.42 5.43 2.92
CA TYR A 135 -2.62 5.11 2.16
C TYR A 135 -3.84 4.94 3.09
N ASN A 136 -3.72 4.12 4.13
CA ASN A 136 -4.80 3.87 5.07
C ASN A 136 -5.21 5.14 5.85
N ASP A 137 -4.27 6.03 6.15
CA ASP A 137 -4.58 7.34 6.74
C ASP A 137 -5.39 8.23 5.78
N ALA A 138 -5.02 8.27 4.50
CA ALA A 138 -5.78 9.01 3.48
C ALA A 138 -7.20 8.43 3.30
N VAL A 139 -7.34 7.10 3.31
CA VAL A 139 -8.64 6.41 3.30
C VAL A 139 -9.47 6.80 4.51
N ARG A 140 -8.89 6.74 5.72
CA ARG A 140 -9.57 7.10 6.97
C ARG A 140 -10.09 8.54 6.93
N ASP A 141 -9.25 9.50 6.52
CA ASP A 141 -9.62 10.90 6.43
C ASP A 141 -10.77 11.13 5.43
N THR A 142 -10.72 10.46 4.28
CA THR A 142 -11.76 10.53 3.25
C THR A 142 -13.08 9.94 3.76
N ARG A 143 -13.04 8.76 4.39
CA ARG A 143 -14.23 8.13 4.98
C ARG A 143 -14.83 8.98 6.11
N ALA A 144 -14.00 9.53 6.99
CA ALA A 144 -14.43 10.43 8.07
C ALA A 144 -15.08 11.71 7.52
N PHE A 145 -14.56 12.26 6.41
CA PHE A 145 -15.17 13.41 5.78
C PHE A 145 -16.52 13.07 5.15
N ARG A 146 -16.62 11.96 4.41
CA ARG A 146 -17.86 11.51 3.76
C ARG A 146 -18.95 11.09 4.75
N SER A 147 -18.59 10.69 5.98
CA SER A 147 -19.55 10.35 7.03
C SER A 147 -20.25 11.56 7.65
N ARG A 148 -19.73 12.80 7.44
CA ARG A 148 -20.34 14.02 7.96
C ARG A 148 -21.73 14.24 7.37
N ARG A 149 -22.69 14.65 8.20
CA ARG A 149 -24.10 14.82 7.81
C ARG A 149 -24.27 15.68 6.56
N VAL A 150 -23.53 16.80 6.47
CA VAL A 150 -23.61 17.75 5.34
C VAL A 150 -23.13 17.10 4.03
N ALA A 151 -21.97 16.40 4.04
CA ALA A 151 -21.44 15.74 2.87
C ALA A 151 -22.37 14.63 2.36
N ARG A 152 -23.00 13.91 3.29
CA ARG A 152 -23.94 12.82 2.99
C ARG A 152 -25.27 13.35 2.48
N TRP A 153 -25.83 14.41 3.10
CA TRP A 153 -27.12 14.98 2.72
C TRP A 153 -27.07 15.63 1.34
N LEU A 154 -25.96 16.28 1.02
CA LEU A 154 -25.75 16.94 -0.27
C LEU A 154 -25.23 15.99 -1.38
N ARG A 155 -25.02 14.70 -1.07
CA ARG A 155 -24.47 13.70 -2.00
C ARG A 155 -23.21 14.18 -2.76
N LEU A 156 -22.36 14.96 -2.09
CA LEU A 156 -21.19 15.61 -2.69
C LEU A 156 -20.19 14.61 -3.33
N ALA A 157 -20.16 13.37 -2.85
CA ALA A 157 -19.34 12.31 -3.41
C ALA A 157 -20.00 11.59 -4.61
N GLY A 158 -21.21 11.98 -5.02
CA GLY A 158 -21.94 11.29 -6.07
C GLY A 158 -22.13 9.80 -5.75
N HIS A 159 -21.83 8.95 -6.74
CA HIS A 159 -21.88 7.49 -6.63
C HIS A 159 -20.49 6.86 -6.46
N ALA A 160 -19.43 7.65 -6.25
CA ALA A 160 -18.08 7.13 -6.07
C ALA A 160 -18.03 6.15 -4.87
N PRO A 161 -17.50 4.94 -5.03
CA PRO A 161 -17.38 3.98 -3.94
C PRO A 161 -16.53 4.56 -2.80
N LEU A 162 -16.74 4.05 -1.58
CA LEU A 162 -15.86 4.39 -0.48
C LEU A 162 -14.51 3.70 -0.68
N PRO A 163 -13.38 4.41 -0.54
CA PRO A 163 -12.08 3.76 -0.61
C PRO A 163 -11.97 2.70 0.49
N ALA A 164 -11.42 1.53 0.15
CA ALA A 164 -11.15 0.44 1.08
C ALA A 164 -9.76 0.60 1.70
N TYR A 165 -9.59 0.10 2.93
CA TYR A 165 -8.26 -0.05 3.51
C TYR A 165 -7.48 -1.12 2.75
N PHE A 166 -6.16 -1.06 2.86
CA PHE A 166 -5.25 -2.08 2.32
C PHE A 166 -4.59 -2.82 3.46
N GLU A 167 -4.83 -4.14 3.56
CA GLU A 167 -4.41 -4.95 4.69
C GLU A 167 -3.54 -6.12 4.22
N ILE A 168 -2.26 -6.06 4.57
CA ILE A 168 -1.28 -7.11 4.31
C ILE A 168 -0.45 -7.38 5.57
N ASP A 169 0.15 -8.56 5.62
CA ASP A 169 1.14 -8.91 6.62
C ASP A 169 2.47 -8.23 6.29
N ASP A 170 2.73 -7.10 6.94
CA ASP A 170 3.96 -6.31 6.87
C ASP A 170 4.83 -6.47 8.13
N THR A 171 4.69 -7.61 8.81
CA THR A 171 5.57 -7.95 9.94
C THR A 171 7.03 -7.86 9.50
N PRO A 172 7.91 -7.17 10.26
CA PRO A 172 9.31 -7.02 9.91
C PRO A 172 9.98 -8.36 9.64
N LEU A 173 10.70 -8.44 8.51
CA LEU A 173 11.45 -9.62 8.14
C LEU A 173 12.71 -9.67 9.01
N VAL A 174 12.66 -10.39 10.12
CA VAL A 174 13.81 -10.55 11.00
C VAL A 174 14.74 -11.59 10.40
N VAL A 175 15.82 -11.14 9.77
CA VAL A 175 16.96 -12.01 9.48
C VAL A 175 17.77 -12.15 10.76
N SER A 176 17.61 -13.27 11.48
CA SER A 176 18.48 -13.57 12.63
C SER A 176 19.88 -13.91 12.11
N ALA A 177 20.68 -12.88 11.82
CA ALA A 177 22.11 -13.06 11.69
C ALA A 177 22.65 -13.43 13.08
N ARG A 178 23.06 -14.69 13.27
CA ARG A 178 23.87 -15.13 14.39
C ARG A 178 25.33 -15.12 14.01
#